data_3ff387351e111930f990988700a1b79b
#
_entry.id   3ff387351e111930f990988700a1b79b
#
_cell.length_a   1.000
_cell.length_b   1.000
_cell.length_c   1.000
_cell.angle_alpha   90.00
_cell.angle_beta   90.00
_cell.angle_gamma   90.00
#
_symmetry.space_group_name_H-M   'P 1'
#
loop_
_entity.id
_entity.type
_entity.pdbx_description
1 polymer ?
#
loop_
_entity_poly.entity_id
_entity_poly.type
_entity_poly.pdbx_seq_one_letter_code
_entity_poly.pdbx_strand_id
1 'polypeptide(L)'
;MTDTLETLRAFGAAIEQGEPEVAADLFAPEATYEEPPAPILRGRDALLVFLRDFAARHRDVSFTISRAFTDASGTRVAAEWRFAYTRDEDGTRRVFEGISIVECDEDRRITTWRGFSALLG
;
A
#
# COMPACT_ATOMS: atom_id res chain seq x y z
N MET A 1 -18.65 -0.60 -12.19
CA MET A 1 -18.26 -1.47 -11.07
C MET A 1 -16.84 -1.12 -10.65
N THR A 2 -16.64 -0.91 -9.37
CA THR A 2 -15.31 -0.64 -8.80
C THR A 2 -14.57 -1.96 -8.61
N ASP A 3 -13.31 -1.99 -9.04
CA ASP A 3 -12.45 -3.14 -8.79
C ASP A 3 -11.26 -2.71 -7.92
N THR A 4 -11.47 -2.77 -6.63
CA THR A 4 -10.48 -2.36 -5.63
C THR A 4 -9.23 -3.25 -5.68
N LEU A 5 -9.39 -4.53 -5.99
CA LEU A 5 -8.22 -5.43 -6.09
C LEU A 5 -7.29 -4.99 -7.22
N GLU A 6 -7.84 -4.56 -8.35
CA GLU A 6 -7.04 -4.07 -9.47
C GLU A 6 -6.27 -2.81 -9.08
N THR A 7 -6.93 -1.88 -8.37
CA THR A 7 -6.28 -0.67 -7.86
C THR A 7 -5.17 -1.03 -6.86
N LEU A 8 -5.41 -1.99 -5.98
CA LEU A 8 -4.41 -2.44 -5.02
C LEU A 8 -3.20 -3.06 -5.72
N ARG A 9 -3.40 -3.84 -6.78
CA ARG A 9 -2.31 -4.40 -7.58
C ARG A 9 -1.49 -3.31 -8.26
N ALA A 10 -2.16 -2.29 -8.77
CA ALA A 10 -1.49 -1.14 -9.37
C ALA A 10 -0.63 -0.40 -8.34
N PHE A 11 -1.13 -0.25 -7.12
CA PHE A 11 -0.36 0.35 -6.02
C PHE A 11 0.91 -0.47 -5.75
N GLY A 12 0.77 -1.79 -5.63
CA GLY A 12 1.92 -2.68 -5.40
C GLY A 12 2.97 -2.55 -6.50
N ALA A 13 2.54 -2.53 -7.76
CA ALA A 13 3.45 -2.36 -8.90
C ALA A 13 4.17 -1.01 -8.84
N ALA A 14 3.46 0.06 -8.48
CA ALA A 14 4.05 1.39 -8.40
C ALA A 14 5.13 1.49 -7.32
N ILE A 15 4.89 0.90 -6.14
CA ILE A 15 5.91 0.93 -5.09
C ILE A 15 7.10 0.04 -5.42
N GLU A 16 6.89 -1.09 -6.09
CA GLU A 16 7.99 -1.95 -6.55
C GLU A 16 8.90 -1.22 -7.53
N GLN A 17 8.34 -0.36 -8.36
CA GLN A 17 9.10 0.38 -9.37
C GLN A 17 9.65 1.70 -8.87
N GLY A 18 9.39 2.05 -7.61
CA GLY A 18 9.89 3.30 -7.04
C GLY A 18 9.21 4.54 -7.64
N GLU A 19 7.90 4.47 -7.86
CA GLU A 19 7.11 5.54 -8.46
C GLU A 19 6.10 6.10 -7.44
N PRO A 20 6.57 6.91 -6.46
CA PRO A 20 5.70 7.38 -5.38
C PRO A 20 4.53 8.24 -5.85
N GLU A 21 4.72 9.06 -6.89
CA GLU A 21 3.65 9.89 -7.45
C GLU A 21 2.55 9.02 -8.07
N VAL A 22 2.92 7.98 -8.78
CA VAL A 22 1.97 7.04 -9.38
C VAL A 22 1.20 6.31 -8.28
N ALA A 23 1.90 5.85 -7.25
CA ALA A 23 1.28 5.15 -6.13
C ALA A 23 0.29 6.06 -5.38
N ALA A 24 0.70 7.29 -5.07
CA ALA A 24 -0.17 8.25 -4.36
C ALA A 24 -1.40 8.62 -5.17
N ASP A 25 -1.27 8.70 -6.48
CA ASP A 25 -2.36 9.08 -7.38
C ASP A 25 -3.50 8.05 -7.42
N LEU A 26 -3.24 6.86 -6.94
CA LEU A 26 -4.26 5.82 -6.78
C LEU A 26 -5.16 6.05 -5.56
N PHE A 27 -4.83 7.02 -4.73
CA PHE A 27 -5.60 7.38 -3.55
C PHE A 27 -6.44 8.61 -3.81
N ALA A 28 -7.64 8.64 -3.20
CA ALA A 28 -8.47 9.84 -3.22
C ALA A 28 -7.79 10.96 -2.42
N PRO A 29 -8.10 12.25 -2.72
CA PRO A 29 -7.44 13.37 -2.03
C PRO A 29 -7.56 13.34 -0.50
N GLU A 30 -8.67 12.81 0.03
CA GLU A 30 -8.95 12.78 1.47
C GLU A 30 -8.79 11.38 2.07
N ALA A 31 -8.07 10.51 1.39
CA ALA A 31 -7.87 9.13 1.83
C ALA A 31 -7.17 9.04 3.19
N THR A 32 -7.43 7.96 3.90
CA THR A 32 -6.70 7.62 5.12
C THR A 32 -5.90 6.34 4.91
N TYR A 33 -4.68 6.33 5.45
CA TYR A 33 -3.79 5.19 5.40
C TYR A 33 -3.35 4.87 6.83
N GLU A 34 -3.71 3.69 7.32
CA GLU A 34 -3.49 3.30 8.70
C GLU A 34 -2.79 1.95 8.76
N GLU A 35 -1.61 1.93 9.37
CA GLU A 35 -0.87 0.70 9.67
C GLU A 35 -0.26 0.82 11.08
N PRO A 36 -1.01 0.43 12.12
CA PRO A 36 -0.51 0.50 13.50
C PRO A 36 0.79 -0.31 13.66
N PRO A 37 1.72 0.14 14.52
CA PRO A 37 1.62 1.28 15.42
C PRO A 37 2.01 2.63 14.81
N ALA A 38 2.29 2.70 13.51
CA ALA A 38 2.63 3.95 12.86
C ALA A 38 1.48 4.95 12.92
N PRO A 39 1.76 6.26 12.94
CA PRO A 39 0.70 7.27 12.89
C PRO A 39 -0.15 7.15 11.64
N ILE A 40 -1.44 7.47 11.76
CA ILE A 40 -2.34 7.48 10.61
C ILE A 40 -1.94 8.62 9.67
N LEU A 41 -1.82 8.31 8.38
CA LEU A 41 -1.62 9.32 7.34
C LEU A 41 -2.99 9.76 6.82
N ARG A 42 -3.27 11.03 6.91
CA ARG A 42 -4.53 11.61 6.46
C ARG A 42 -4.29 12.49 5.25
N GLY A 43 -4.95 12.14 4.15
CA GLY A 43 -4.82 12.85 2.89
C GLY A 43 -3.72 12.32 2.00
N ARG A 44 -3.96 12.43 0.71
CA ARG A 44 -3.02 11.96 -0.32
C ARG A 44 -1.67 12.65 -0.24
N ASP A 45 -1.66 13.94 0.13
CA ASP A 45 -0.39 14.70 0.20
C ASP A 45 0.53 14.15 1.30
N ALA A 46 -0.03 13.82 2.46
CA ALA A 46 0.75 13.21 3.54
C ALA A 46 1.29 11.84 3.12
N LEU A 47 0.48 11.07 2.42
CA LEU A 47 0.91 9.77 1.91
C LEU A 47 2.03 9.92 0.88
N LEU A 48 1.94 10.92 0.00
CA LEU A 48 2.97 11.16 -1.01
C LEU A 48 4.32 11.49 -0.38
N VAL A 49 4.33 12.32 0.67
CA VAL A 49 5.56 12.62 1.41
C VAL A 49 6.17 11.35 1.97
N PHE A 50 5.35 10.50 2.59
CA PHE A 50 5.79 9.22 3.12
C PHE A 50 6.35 8.31 2.03
N LEU A 51 5.66 8.19 0.91
CA LEU A 51 6.09 7.31 -0.19
C LEU A 51 7.38 7.79 -0.86
N ARG A 52 7.56 9.11 -0.99
CA ARG A 52 8.80 9.69 -1.52
C ARG A 52 9.98 9.38 -0.62
N ASP A 53 9.79 9.56 0.69
CA ASP A 53 10.83 9.25 1.66
C ASP A 53 11.18 7.76 1.62
N PHE A 54 10.18 6.90 1.58
CA PHE A 54 10.39 5.46 1.48
C PHE A 54 11.18 5.10 0.22
N ALA A 55 10.79 5.62 -0.94
CA ALA A 55 11.46 5.33 -2.21
C ALA A 55 12.91 5.82 -2.22
N ALA A 56 13.19 6.94 -1.54
CA ALA A 56 14.53 7.50 -1.49
C ALA A 56 15.50 6.70 -0.62
N ARG A 57 14.98 5.89 0.31
CA ARG A 57 15.80 5.18 1.32
C ARG A 57 15.84 3.67 1.15
N HIS A 58 15.06 3.13 0.24
CA HIS A 58 14.91 1.68 0.10
C HIS A 58 15.00 1.26 -1.37
N ARG A 59 15.44 0.03 -1.59
CA ARG A 59 15.57 -0.56 -2.92
C ARG A 59 15.10 -2.01 -2.91
N ASP A 60 15.04 -2.62 -4.08
CA ASP A 60 14.65 -4.02 -4.25
C ASP A 60 13.31 -4.32 -3.55
N VAL A 61 12.36 -3.43 -3.80
CA VAL A 61 11.03 -3.51 -3.18
C VAL A 61 10.22 -4.60 -3.86
N SER A 62 9.58 -5.43 -3.05
CA SER A 62 8.68 -6.49 -3.52
C SER A 62 7.38 -6.43 -2.75
N PHE A 63 6.27 -6.45 -3.47
CA PHE A 63 4.93 -6.49 -2.88
C PHE A 63 4.13 -7.57 -3.59
N THR A 64 3.81 -8.63 -2.86
CA THR A 64 3.09 -9.78 -3.40
C THR A 64 1.80 -10.00 -2.65
N ILE A 65 0.68 -10.06 -3.37
CA ILE A 65 -0.61 -10.42 -2.80
C ILE A 65 -0.73 -11.93 -2.91
N SER A 66 -0.79 -12.61 -1.76
CA SER A 66 -0.89 -14.07 -1.72
C SER A 66 -2.35 -14.53 -1.79
N ARG A 67 -3.27 -13.74 -1.23
CA ARG A 67 -4.69 -14.08 -1.20
C ARG A 67 -5.52 -12.83 -1.02
N ALA A 68 -6.68 -12.79 -1.68
CA ALA A 68 -7.56 -11.63 -1.56
C ALA A 68 -9.03 -12.06 -1.59
N PHE A 69 -9.83 -11.35 -0.82
CA PHE A 69 -11.28 -11.54 -0.75
C PHE A 69 -11.94 -10.20 -1.07
N THR A 70 -12.81 -10.20 -2.06
CA THR A 70 -13.50 -9.00 -2.52
C THR A 70 -14.99 -9.13 -2.20
N ASP A 71 -15.61 -8.05 -1.71
CA ASP A 71 -17.07 -8.06 -1.50
C ASP A 71 -17.81 -8.08 -2.84
N ALA A 72 -19.13 -8.28 -2.77
CA ALA A 72 -19.94 -8.44 -3.98
C ALA A 72 -19.93 -7.22 -4.90
N SER A 73 -19.72 -6.00 -4.34
CA SER A 73 -19.68 -4.77 -5.13
C SER A 73 -18.32 -4.51 -5.76
N GLY A 74 -17.25 -5.19 -5.29
CA GLY A 74 -15.90 -4.93 -5.71
C GLY A 74 -15.28 -3.71 -5.07
N THR A 75 -15.95 -3.07 -4.10
CA THR A 75 -15.46 -1.84 -3.46
C THR A 75 -14.52 -2.10 -2.29
N ARG A 76 -14.62 -3.26 -1.66
CA ARG A 76 -13.80 -3.61 -0.50
C ARG A 76 -13.02 -4.88 -0.78
N VAL A 77 -11.74 -4.87 -0.40
CA VAL A 77 -10.85 -6.02 -0.51
C VAL A 77 -10.14 -6.23 0.81
N ALA A 78 -10.13 -7.47 1.28
CA ALA A 78 -9.21 -7.90 2.32
C ALA A 78 -8.10 -8.69 1.63
N ALA A 79 -6.87 -8.22 1.71
CA ALA A 79 -5.76 -8.83 1.01
C ALA A 79 -4.65 -9.24 1.98
N GLU A 80 -4.20 -10.48 1.83
CA GLU A 80 -2.99 -10.95 2.51
C GLU A 80 -1.82 -10.70 1.58
N TRP A 81 -0.76 -10.10 2.11
CA TRP A 81 0.39 -9.70 1.29
C TRP A 81 1.70 -9.95 2.02
N ARG A 82 2.76 -9.99 1.21
CA ARG A 82 4.13 -10.00 1.69
C ARG A 82 4.84 -8.81 1.08
N PHE A 83 5.53 -8.04 1.91
CA PHE A 83 6.23 -6.83 1.52
C PHE A 83 7.67 -6.92 1.98
N ALA A 84 8.59 -6.69 1.06
CA ALA A 84 10.01 -6.76 1.35
C ALA A 84 10.77 -5.64 0.69
N TYR A 85 11.85 -5.22 1.32
CA TYR A 85 12.72 -4.18 0.77
C TYR A 85 14.10 -4.28 1.41
N THR A 86 15.06 -3.62 0.77
CA THR A 86 16.42 -3.47 1.30
C THR A 86 16.61 -2.02 1.71
N ARG A 87 17.11 -1.80 2.91
CA ARG A 87 17.43 -0.46 3.41
C ARG A 87 18.75 -0.02 2.84
N ASP A 88 18.79 1.17 2.24
CA ASP A 88 20.01 1.72 1.65
C ASP A 88 21.06 2.02 2.72
N GLU A 89 20.61 2.43 3.90
CA GLU A 89 21.49 2.83 4.99
C GLU A 89 22.47 1.73 5.42
N ASP A 90 21.98 0.50 5.56
CA ASP A 90 22.78 -0.60 6.11
C ASP A 90 22.71 -1.90 5.29
N GLY A 91 21.98 -1.89 4.18
CA GLY A 91 21.83 -3.07 3.34
C GLY A 91 20.95 -4.17 3.95
N THR A 92 20.25 -3.87 5.04
CA THR A 92 19.42 -4.86 5.72
C THR A 92 18.16 -5.14 4.91
N ARG A 93 17.86 -6.42 4.71
CA ARG A 93 16.61 -6.85 4.09
C ARG A 93 15.53 -6.99 5.15
N ARG A 94 14.38 -6.37 4.90
CA ARG A 94 13.20 -6.46 5.77
C ARG A 94 12.09 -7.17 5.03
N VAL A 95 11.44 -8.11 5.71
CA VAL A 95 10.32 -8.87 5.15
C VAL A 95 9.15 -8.79 6.12
N PHE A 96 8.02 -8.33 5.62
CA PHE A 96 6.77 -8.24 6.39
C PHE A 96 5.73 -9.13 5.77
N GLU A 97 4.85 -9.65 6.62
CA GLU A 97 3.63 -10.32 6.19
C GLU A 97 2.46 -9.63 6.84
N GLY A 98 1.42 -9.36 6.09
CA GLY A 98 0.32 -8.61 6.62
C GLY A 98 -0.99 -8.85 5.91
N ILE A 99 -2.01 -8.16 6.41
CA ILE A 99 -3.33 -8.12 5.82
C ILE A 99 -3.82 -6.67 5.84
N SER A 100 -4.46 -6.25 4.76
CA SER A 100 -5.04 -4.92 4.68
C SER A 100 -6.48 -5.01 4.19
N ILE A 101 -7.31 -4.12 4.74
CA ILE A 101 -8.66 -3.90 4.26
C ILE A 101 -8.64 -2.57 3.52
N VAL A 102 -9.01 -2.61 2.23
CA VAL A 102 -8.90 -1.46 1.33
C VAL A 102 -10.24 -1.20 0.69
N GLU A 103 -10.66 0.06 0.66
CA GLU A 103 -11.89 0.49 -0.01
C GLU A 103 -11.57 1.54 -1.06
N CYS A 104 -12.27 1.47 -2.19
CA CYS A 104 -12.21 2.48 -3.24
C CYS A 104 -13.54 3.18 -3.43
N ASP A 105 -13.49 4.39 -3.98
CA ASP A 105 -14.67 5.13 -4.42
C ASP A 105 -15.05 4.73 -5.86
N GLU A 106 -16.03 5.45 -6.43
CA GLU A 106 -16.52 5.21 -7.79
C GLU A 106 -15.46 5.48 -8.86
N ASP A 107 -14.47 6.31 -8.56
CA ASP A 107 -13.37 6.63 -9.47
C ASP A 107 -12.22 5.66 -9.35
N ARG A 108 -12.40 4.56 -8.63
CA ARG A 108 -11.38 3.53 -8.38
C ARG A 108 -10.17 4.03 -7.62
N ARG A 109 -10.34 5.10 -6.84
CA ARG A 109 -9.28 5.60 -5.96
C ARG A 109 -9.51 5.10 -4.55
N ILE A 110 -8.44 4.75 -3.88
CA ILE A 110 -8.48 4.25 -2.51
C ILE A 110 -8.90 5.38 -1.58
N THR A 111 -9.95 5.15 -0.80
CA THR A 111 -10.42 6.09 0.22
C THR A 111 -9.95 5.68 1.61
N THR A 112 -9.81 4.38 1.85
CA THR A 112 -9.42 3.87 3.15
C THR A 112 -8.48 2.68 2.98
N TRP A 113 -7.36 2.73 3.66
CA TRP A 113 -6.43 1.62 3.78
C TRP A 113 -6.22 1.37 5.27
N ARG A 114 -6.46 0.15 5.71
CA ARG A 114 -6.16 -0.26 7.08
C ARG A 114 -5.45 -1.60 7.06
N GLY A 115 -4.22 -1.63 7.55
CA GLY A 115 -3.40 -2.82 7.52
C GLY A 115 -2.76 -3.16 8.85
N PHE A 116 -2.44 -4.44 8.98
CA PHE A 116 -1.72 -4.98 10.14
C PHE A 116 -0.65 -5.90 9.61
N SER A 117 0.55 -5.79 10.15
CA SER A 117 1.67 -6.58 9.67
C SER A 117 2.60 -7.00 10.79
N ALA A 118 3.37 -8.02 10.50
CA ALA A 118 4.43 -8.50 11.37
C ALA A 118 5.74 -8.57 10.59
N LEU A 119 6.83 -8.20 11.25
CA LEU A 119 8.17 -8.32 10.69
C LEU A 119 8.60 -9.78 10.79
N LEU A 120 8.99 -10.37 9.68
CA LEU A 120 9.46 -11.75 9.62
C LEU A 120 10.99 -11.87 9.66
N GLY A 121 11.67 -10.86 9.19
CA GLY A 121 13.12 -10.95 9.16
C GLY A 121 13.85 -9.75 8.64
#